data_a7ca1bc794d4b0ad5756cae8cf3a5623
#
_entry.id   a7ca1bc794d4b0ad5756cae8cf3a5623
#
_cell.length_a   1.000
_cell.length_b   1.000
_cell.length_c   1.000
_cell.angle_alpha   90.00
_cell.angle_beta   90.00
_cell.angle_gamma   90.00
#
_symmetry.space_group_name_H-M   'P 1'
#
loop_
_entity.id
_entity.type
_entity.pdbx_description
1 polymer ?
#
loop_
_entity_poly.entity_id
_entity_poly.type
_entity_poly.pdbx_seq_one_letter_code
_entity_poly.pdbx_strand_id
1 'polypeptide(L)'
;MRILVISDSHGKNDDVKQVIEQVGDIDMFIHLGDIERGPEYIRQLANCETHMIAGNNDYDIDLPATDSFMIADKKVFITHGHRFYVGAGLDKLRRYGIDNGYDIVMFGHTHVPYLERNKDITLLNPGSISYPRQDGRKHTFMMIDVDKDGEFHYSQGLLKSSLRDFYGNFY
;
A
#
# COMPACT_ATOMS: atom_id res chain seq x y z
N MET A 1 -4.15 -12.01 -12.26
CA MET A 1 -4.51 -11.55 -10.89
C MET A 1 -4.21 -10.08 -10.81
N ARG A 2 -5.17 -9.28 -10.34
CA ARG A 2 -5.01 -7.83 -10.15
C ARG A 2 -5.02 -7.49 -8.67
N ILE A 3 -4.01 -6.78 -8.21
CA ILE A 3 -3.78 -6.48 -6.79
C ILE A 3 -3.69 -4.97 -6.62
N LEU A 4 -4.52 -4.41 -5.74
CA LEU A 4 -4.45 -3.01 -5.34
C LEU A 4 -3.68 -2.89 -4.03
N VAL A 5 -2.63 -2.07 -4.01
CA VAL A 5 -1.84 -1.77 -2.81
C VAL A 5 -1.96 -0.29 -2.49
N ILE A 6 -2.43 0.01 -1.28
CA ILE A 6 -2.52 1.38 -0.73
C ILE A 6 -1.89 1.47 0.65
N SER A 7 -1.66 2.68 1.13
CA SER A 7 -1.15 2.97 2.48
C SER A 7 -1.58 4.35 2.94
N ASP A 8 -1.49 4.57 4.24
CA ASP A 8 -1.54 5.90 4.86
C ASP A 8 -2.83 6.66 4.47
N SER A 9 -3.99 6.02 4.68
CA SER A 9 -5.32 6.59 4.42
C SER A 9 -5.79 7.54 5.51
N HIS A 10 -5.28 7.40 6.76
CA HIS A 10 -5.53 8.29 7.90
C HIS A 10 -7.01 8.64 8.08
N GLY A 11 -7.86 7.62 8.10
CA GLY A 11 -9.29 7.75 8.32
C GLY A 11 -10.09 8.33 7.15
N LYS A 12 -9.44 8.64 6.01
CA LYS A 12 -10.12 9.13 4.81
C LYS A 12 -10.64 7.97 3.95
N ASN A 13 -11.66 7.30 4.45
CA ASN A 13 -12.25 6.14 3.77
C ASN A 13 -12.91 6.49 2.43
N ASP A 14 -13.25 7.76 2.20
CA ASP A 14 -13.74 8.22 0.90
C ASP A 14 -12.65 8.12 -0.19
N ASP A 15 -11.38 8.40 0.15
CA ASP A 15 -10.26 8.24 -0.79
C ASP A 15 -10.05 6.76 -1.12
N VAL A 16 -10.17 5.88 -0.10
CA VAL A 16 -10.09 4.42 -0.29
C VAL A 16 -11.22 3.93 -1.21
N LYS A 17 -12.45 4.39 -0.96
CA LYS A 17 -13.60 4.07 -1.80
C LYS A 17 -13.38 4.52 -3.25
N GLN A 18 -12.93 5.76 -3.44
CA GLN A 18 -12.69 6.31 -4.76
C GLN A 18 -11.63 5.53 -5.54
N VAL A 19 -10.52 5.12 -4.90
CA VAL A 19 -9.51 4.33 -5.60
C VAL A 19 -10.03 2.96 -5.99
N ILE A 20 -10.79 2.28 -5.13
CA ILE A 20 -11.41 0.98 -5.46
C ILE A 20 -12.37 1.13 -6.64
N GLU A 21 -13.25 2.14 -6.62
CA GLU A 21 -14.16 2.44 -7.73
C GLU A 21 -13.40 2.79 -9.03
N GLN A 22 -12.29 3.52 -8.92
CA GLN A 22 -11.47 3.92 -10.08
C GLN A 22 -10.78 2.75 -10.75
N VAL A 23 -10.25 1.79 -9.97
CA VAL A 23 -9.50 0.64 -10.51
C VAL A 23 -10.45 -0.48 -10.99
N GLY A 24 -11.67 -0.54 -10.46
CA GLY A 24 -12.63 -1.59 -10.77
C GLY A 24 -12.27 -2.92 -10.12
N ASP A 25 -12.55 -4.04 -10.82
CA ASP A 25 -12.37 -5.38 -10.27
C ASP A 25 -10.91 -5.66 -9.89
N ILE A 26 -10.73 -6.13 -8.66
CA ILE A 26 -9.45 -6.57 -8.10
C ILE A 26 -9.63 -7.95 -7.44
N ASP A 27 -8.58 -8.76 -7.48
CA ASP A 27 -8.56 -10.09 -6.87
C ASP A 27 -8.02 -10.05 -5.44
N MET A 28 -7.18 -9.05 -5.11
CA MET A 28 -6.58 -8.87 -3.80
C MET A 28 -6.41 -7.37 -3.48
N PHE A 29 -6.64 -7.05 -2.21
CA PHE A 29 -6.46 -5.71 -1.66
C PHE A 29 -5.44 -5.73 -0.52
N ILE A 30 -4.46 -4.82 -0.56
CA ILE A 30 -3.43 -4.70 0.47
C ILE A 30 -3.41 -3.28 1.02
N HIS A 31 -3.51 -3.13 2.37
CA HIS A 31 -3.36 -1.85 3.05
C HIS A 31 -2.19 -1.90 4.05
N LEU A 32 -1.21 -1.03 3.85
CA LEU A 32 0.07 -1.07 4.58
C LEU A 32 0.10 -0.22 5.86
N GLY A 33 -1.07 -0.01 6.47
CA GLY A 33 -1.20 0.64 7.79
C GLY A 33 -1.51 2.14 7.74
N ASP A 34 -1.67 2.71 8.93
CA ASP A 34 -2.22 4.05 9.17
C ASP A 34 -3.62 4.19 8.54
N ILE A 35 -4.49 3.25 8.92
CA ILE A 35 -5.90 3.19 8.53
C ILE A 35 -6.72 4.15 9.39
N GLU A 36 -6.49 4.15 10.71
CA GLU A 36 -7.12 4.94 11.77
C GLU A 36 -8.62 4.73 11.97
N ARG A 37 -9.39 4.36 10.95
CA ARG A 37 -10.84 4.16 11.06
C ARG A 37 -11.38 3.10 10.12
N GLY A 38 -12.29 2.28 10.67
CA GLY A 38 -13.18 1.41 9.91
C GLY A 38 -12.52 0.35 9.03
N PRO A 39 -11.57 -0.45 9.53
CA PRO A 39 -10.96 -1.50 8.72
C PRO A 39 -12.00 -2.48 8.15
N GLU A 40 -13.07 -2.78 8.90
CA GLU A 40 -14.14 -3.65 8.41
C GLU A 40 -14.94 -3.03 7.25
N TYR A 41 -15.14 -1.71 7.28
CA TYR A 41 -15.75 -1.00 6.15
C TYR A 41 -14.87 -1.08 4.90
N ILE A 42 -13.55 -0.89 5.05
CA ILE A 42 -12.60 -1.02 3.93
C ILE A 42 -12.62 -2.46 3.38
N ARG A 43 -12.66 -3.46 4.25
CA ARG A 43 -12.75 -4.87 3.86
C ARG A 43 -14.02 -5.16 3.04
N GLN A 44 -15.14 -4.57 3.44
CA GLN A 44 -16.41 -4.69 2.70
C GLN A 44 -16.35 -3.98 1.34
N LEU A 45 -15.70 -2.81 1.26
CA LEU A 45 -15.51 -2.09 0.00
C LEU A 45 -14.66 -2.87 -0.99
N ALA A 46 -13.56 -3.47 -0.53
CA ALA A 46 -12.66 -4.25 -1.36
C ALA A 46 -13.32 -5.51 -1.92
N ASN A 47 -14.18 -6.16 -1.12
CA ASN A 47 -14.97 -7.35 -1.49
C ASN A 47 -14.15 -8.46 -2.19
N CYS A 48 -12.89 -8.64 -1.77
CA CYS A 48 -11.95 -9.64 -2.26
C CYS A 48 -11.03 -10.09 -1.14
N GLU A 49 -10.04 -10.94 -1.43
CA GLU A 49 -8.98 -11.28 -0.49
C GLU A 49 -8.27 -10.00 -0.01
N THR A 50 -8.11 -9.86 1.31
CA THR A 50 -7.68 -8.61 1.91
C THR A 50 -6.60 -8.83 2.97
N HIS A 51 -5.44 -8.20 2.78
CA HIS A 51 -4.34 -8.12 3.73
C HIS A 51 -4.20 -6.69 4.25
N MET A 52 -4.42 -6.50 5.54
CA MET A 52 -4.30 -5.19 6.19
C MET A 52 -3.49 -5.32 7.47
N ILE A 53 -2.61 -4.36 7.69
CA ILE A 53 -1.76 -4.30 8.87
C ILE A 53 -1.91 -2.97 9.61
N ALA A 54 -1.53 -2.95 10.88
CA ALA A 54 -1.52 -1.73 11.68
C ALA A 54 -0.28 -0.89 11.38
N GLY A 55 -0.46 0.42 11.24
CA GLY A 55 0.59 1.42 11.24
C GLY A 55 0.88 1.98 12.63
N ASN A 56 1.67 3.08 12.67
CA ASN A 56 2.00 3.70 13.96
C ASN A 56 0.88 4.60 14.52
N ASN A 57 -0.15 4.90 13.75
CA ASN A 57 -1.32 5.66 14.20
C ASN A 57 -2.55 4.78 14.47
N ASP A 58 -2.44 3.46 14.30
CA ASP A 58 -3.54 2.51 14.47
C ASP A 58 -3.58 1.93 15.90
N TYR A 59 -3.64 2.80 16.93
CA TYR A 59 -3.53 2.40 18.34
C TYR A 59 -4.66 1.52 18.83
N ASP A 60 -5.88 1.74 18.33
CA ASP A 60 -7.10 1.06 18.82
C ASP A 60 -7.68 0.11 17.74
N ILE A 61 -6.86 -0.29 16.78
CA ILE A 61 -7.28 -1.18 15.69
C ILE A 61 -6.65 -2.56 15.87
N ASP A 62 -7.50 -3.58 15.92
CA ASP A 62 -7.07 -4.98 16.04
C ASP A 62 -6.63 -5.52 14.67
N LEU A 63 -5.43 -5.11 14.24
CA LEU A 63 -4.75 -5.60 13.05
C LEU A 63 -3.33 -6.04 13.39
N PRO A 64 -2.78 -7.03 12.68
CA PRO A 64 -1.40 -7.44 12.86
C PRO A 64 -0.44 -6.31 12.46
N ALA A 65 0.73 -6.24 13.12
CA ALA A 65 1.77 -5.25 12.78
C ALA A 65 2.52 -5.59 11.48
N THR A 66 2.48 -6.85 11.09
CA THR A 66 3.10 -7.40 9.87
C THR A 66 2.30 -8.61 9.40
N ASP A 67 2.38 -8.92 8.12
CA ASP A 67 1.81 -10.15 7.57
C ASP A 67 2.74 -10.73 6.51
N SER A 68 2.62 -12.03 6.22
CA SER A 68 3.37 -12.69 5.16
C SER A 68 2.52 -13.77 4.51
N PHE A 69 2.50 -13.78 3.19
CA PHE A 69 1.68 -14.65 2.37
C PHE A 69 2.34 -14.90 1.02
N MET A 70 1.72 -15.74 0.21
CA MET A 70 2.18 -16.02 -1.14
C MET A 70 1.31 -15.28 -2.16
N ILE A 71 1.95 -14.70 -3.18
CA ILE A 71 1.28 -14.28 -4.40
C ILE A 71 1.93 -15.08 -5.54
N ALA A 72 1.16 -15.96 -6.16
CA ALA A 72 1.69 -16.95 -7.10
C ALA A 72 2.88 -17.74 -6.47
N ASP A 73 4.06 -17.64 -7.04
CA ASP A 73 5.28 -18.28 -6.56
C ASP A 73 6.13 -17.39 -5.66
N LYS A 74 5.73 -16.14 -5.41
CA LYS A 74 6.51 -15.15 -4.65
C LYS A 74 6.08 -15.08 -3.20
N LYS A 75 7.06 -15.12 -2.29
CA LYS A 75 6.87 -14.92 -0.86
C LYS A 75 6.87 -13.42 -0.55
N VAL A 76 5.75 -12.93 -0.05
CA VAL A 76 5.51 -11.52 0.23
C VAL A 76 5.55 -11.25 1.73
N PHE A 77 6.18 -10.15 2.12
CA PHE A 77 6.13 -9.58 3.46
C PHE A 77 5.57 -8.17 3.41
N ILE A 78 4.63 -7.87 4.28
CA ILE A 78 4.08 -6.52 4.43
C ILE A 78 4.31 -5.99 5.84
N THR A 79 4.67 -4.73 5.93
CA THR A 79 4.90 -3.97 7.17
C THR A 79 4.59 -2.50 6.94
N HIS A 80 4.17 -1.78 7.98
CA HIS A 80 4.04 -0.34 7.82
C HIS A 80 5.41 0.36 7.64
N GLY A 81 6.46 -0.18 8.25
CA GLY A 81 7.83 0.29 8.03
C GLY A 81 8.43 1.12 9.18
N HIS A 82 7.63 1.74 10.04
CA HIS A 82 8.13 2.57 11.17
C HIS A 82 9.09 1.80 12.08
N ARG A 83 8.85 0.50 12.36
CA ARG A 83 9.72 -0.37 13.17
C ARG A 83 11.05 -0.71 12.49
N PHE A 84 11.11 -0.54 11.18
CA PHE A 84 12.32 -0.71 10.37
C PHE A 84 13.04 0.62 10.12
N TYR A 85 12.52 1.75 10.63
CA TYR A 85 13.07 3.10 10.47
C TYR A 85 13.20 3.51 8.99
N VAL A 86 12.23 3.14 8.16
CA VAL A 86 12.27 3.37 6.69
C VAL A 86 12.37 4.85 6.31
N GLY A 87 12.04 5.78 7.20
CA GLY A 87 12.26 7.21 7.00
C GLY A 87 13.74 7.63 7.02
N ALA A 88 14.62 6.80 7.60
CA ALA A 88 16.07 7.03 7.64
C ALA A 88 16.84 6.23 6.56
N GLY A 89 16.18 5.28 5.90
CA GLY A 89 16.75 4.45 4.85
C GLY A 89 16.17 3.05 4.82
N LEU A 90 16.37 2.34 3.72
CA LEU A 90 15.74 1.03 3.47
C LEU A 90 16.64 -0.18 3.77
N ASP A 91 17.88 0.03 4.15
CA ASP A 91 18.87 -1.06 4.30
C ASP A 91 18.46 -2.11 5.35
N LYS A 92 17.88 -1.66 6.47
CA LYS A 92 17.39 -2.56 7.52
C LYS A 92 16.23 -3.42 7.02
N LEU A 93 15.29 -2.83 6.32
CA LEU A 93 14.14 -3.54 5.77
C LEU A 93 14.55 -4.50 4.65
N ARG A 94 15.43 -4.05 3.76
CA ARG A 94 16.00 -4.87 2.67
C ARG A 94 16.72 -6.09 3.21
N ARG A 95 17.63 -5.90 4.17
CA ARG A 95 18.35 -7.01 4.81
C ARG A 95 17.40 -8.00 5.45
N TYR A 96 16.43 -7.51 6.22
CA TYR A 96 15.41 -8.37 6.82
C TYR A 96 14.66 -9.20 5.78
N GLY A 97 14.26 -8.58 4.67
CA GLY A 97 13.60 -9.28 3.57
C GLY A 97 14.45 -10.40 2.98
N ILE A 98 15.68 -10.10 2.65
CA ILE A 98 16.63 -11.07 2.07
C ILE A 98 16.93 -12.21 3.06
N ASP A 99 17.27 -11.89 4.31
CA ASP A 99 17.65 -12.88 5.32
C ASP A 99 16.50 -13.86 5.66
N ASN A 100 15.23 -13.44 5.44
CA ASN A 100 14.03 -14.27 5.66
C ASN A 100 13.47 -14.88 4.36
N GLY A 101 14.15 -14.71 3.23
CA GLY A 101 13.79 -15.31 1.95
C GLY A 101 12.49 -14.76 1.37
N TYR A 102 12.22 -13.47 1.54
CA TYR A 102 11.12 -12.79 0.88
C TYR A 102 11.53 -12.30 -0.50
N ASP A 103 10.65 -12.52 -1.49
CA ASP A 103 10.82 -12.02 -2.85
C ASP A 103 10.36 -10.56 -2.98
N ILE A 104 9.29 -10.23 -2.25
CA ILE A 104 8.65 -8.90 -2.29
C ILE A 104 8.43 -8.41 -0.86
N VAL A 105 8.86 -7.19 -0.58
CA VAL A 105 8.58 -6.49 0.68
C VAL A 105 7.84 -5.20 0.38
N MET A 106 6.66 -5.02 0.98
CA MET A 106 5.85 -3.82 0.81
C MET A 106 5.79 -3.05 2.13
N PHE A 107 5.88 -1.72 2.05
CA PHE A 107 5.87 -0.84 3.22
C PHE A 107 5.19 0.50 2.93
N GLY A 108 4.75 1.21 3.97
CA GLY A 108 4.15 2.54 3.92
C GLY A 108 4.97 3.59 4.65
N HIS A 109 4.33 4.35 5.54
CA HIS A 109 4.90 5.29 6.51
C HIS A 109 5.58 6.54 5.94
N THR A 110 6.33 6.45 4.88
CA THR A 110 7.04 7.61 4.32
C THR A 110 6.12 8.56 3.58
N HIS A 111 4.97 8.09 3.12
CA HIS A 111 4.04 8.77 2.23
C HIS A 111 4.65 9.13 0.86
N VAL A 112 5.75 8.50 0.51
CA VAL A 112 6.47 8.73 -0.76
C VAL A 112 6.49 7.42 -1.53
N PRO A 113 5.99 7.38 -2.77
CA PRO A 113 6.00 6.16 -3.56
C PRO A 113 7.43 5.73 -3.87
N TYR A 114 7.64 4.42 -3.82
CA TYR A 114 8.94 3.81 -4.08
C TYR A 114 8.79 2.45 -4.72
N LEU A 115 9.59 2.17 -5.72
CA LEU A 115 9.70 0.84 -6.32
C LEU A 115 11.15 0.56 -6.69
N GLU A 116 11.72 -0.44 -6.06
CA GLU A 116 13.02 -1.01 -6.41
C GLU A 116 12.82 -2.48 -6.78
N ARG A 117 13.40 -2.87 -7.90
CA ARG A 117 13.40 -4.26 -8.34
C ARG A 117 14.81 -4.66 -8.69
N ASN A 118 15.31 -5.65 -8.01
CA ASN A 118 16.61 -6.24 -8.32
C ASN A 118 16.52 -7.77 -8.26
N LYS A 119 17.63 -8.46 -8.48
CA LYS A 119 17.68 -9.93 -8.50
C LYS A 119 17.40 -10.59 -7.15
N ASP A 120 17.60 -9.87 -6.06
CA ASP A 120 17.54 -10.41 -4.70
C ASP A 120 16.19 -10.13 -4.03
N ILE A 121 15.55 -8.98 -4.34
CA ILE A 121 14.31 -8.55 -3.69
C ILE A 121 13.62 -7.43 -4.48
N THR A 122 12.30 -7.35 -4.34
CA THR A 122 11.50 -6.18 -4.72
C THR A 122 11.07 -5.44 -3.47
N LEU A 123 11.35 -4.13 -3.40
CA LEU A 123 10.84 -3.23 -2.36
C LEU A 123 9.80 -2.28 -2.95
N LEU A 124 8.63 -2.18 -2.33
CA LEU A 124 7.53 -1.39 -2.84
C LEU A 124 6.88 -0.54 -1.74
N ASN A 125 6.66 0.74 -2.03
CA ASN A 125 5.80 1.64 -1.25
C ASN A 125 4.82 2.32 -2.20
N PRO A 126 3.49 2.23 -1.98
CA PRO A 126 2.51 2.87 -2.85
C PRO A 126 2.45 4.40 -2.69
N GLY A 127 3.15 4.97 -1.70
CA GLY A 127 2.94 6.33 -1.24
C GLY A 127 1.72 6.42 -0.33
N SER A 128 1.16 7.61 -0.16
CA SER A 128 -0.07 7.81 0.60
C SER A 128 -1.24 8.11 -0.33
N ILE A 129 -2.36 7.45 -0.06
CA ILE A 129 -3.60 7.71 -0.77
C ILE A 129 -4.27 9.02 -0.33
N SER A 130 -3.90 9.56 0.85
CA SER A 130 -4.59 10.70 1.45
C SER A 130 -3.68 11.87 1.86
N TYR A 131 -2.42 11.61 2.22
CA TYR A 131 -1.46 12.63 2.69
C TYR A 131 -0.09 12.50 2.03
N PRO A 132 0.02 12.68 0.71
CA PRO A 132 1.26 12.51 -0.03
C PRO A 132 2.34 13.51 0.40
N ARG A 133 3.61 13.06 0.44
CA ARG A 133 4.78 13.88 0.82
C ARG A 133 5.80 14.07 -0.29
N GLN A 134 5.68 13.38 -1.41
CA GLN A 134 6.55 13.58 -2.57
C GLN A 134 6.27 14.92 -3.27
N ASP A 135 7.17 15.35 -4.13
CA ASP A 135 6.99 16.54 -4.96
C ASP A 135 5.71 16.42 -5.79
N GLY A 136 4.95 17.53 -5.87
CA GLY A 136 3.65 17.58 -6.51
C GLY A 136 2.50 16.98 -5.71
N ARG A 137 2.78 16.37 -4.55
CA ARG A 137 1.80 15.86 -3.56
C ARG A 137 0.60 15.14 -4.17
N LYS A 138 0.84 14.29 -5.16
CA LYS A 138 -0.23 13.51 -5.80
C LYS A 138 -0.57 12.29 -4.95
N HIS A 139 -1.86 12.05 -4.76
CA HIS A 139 -2.39 10.86 -4.08
C HIS A 139 -2.09 9.63 -4.93
N THR A 140 -1.30 8.71 -4.38
CA THR A 140 -0.78 7.57 -5.14
C THR A 140 -1.21 6.24 -4.56
N PHE A 141 -1.27 5.24 -5.42
CA PHE A 141 -1.45 3.84 -5.09
C PHE A 141 -0.62 2.99 -6.07
N MET A 142 -0.49 1.70 -5.80
CA MET A 142 0.20 0.77 -6.68
C MET A 142 -0.75 -0.32 -7.15
N MET A 143 -0.72 -0.62 -8.44
CA MET A 143 -1.32 -1.83 -9.01
C MET A 143 -0.24 -2.85 -9.31
N ILE A 144 -0.51 -4.10 -8.97
CA ILE A 144 0.31 -5.25 -9.35
C ILE A 144 -0.56 -6.18 -10.17
N ASP A 145 -0.19 -6.38 -11.42
CA ASP A 145 -0.83 -7.35 -12.29
C ASP A 145 0.07 -8.57 -12.45
N VAL A 146 -0.41 -9.73 -12.01
CA VAL A 146 0.27 -11.02 -12.23
C VAL A 146 -0.39 -11.68 -13.43
N ASP A 147 0.37 -11.87 -14.50
CA ASP A 147 -0.13 -12.43 -15.73
C ASP A 147 -0.24 -13.97 -15.68
N LYS A 148 -0.68 -14.58 -16.79
CA LYS A 148 -0.85 -16.03 -16.90
C LYS A 148 0.45 -16.83 -16.82
N ASP A 149 1.58 -16.17 -17.10
CA ASP A 149 2.91 -16.79 -17.08
C ASP A 149 3.57 -16.60 -15.70
N GLY A 150 2.87 -15.94 -14.74
CA GLY A 150 3.34 -15.66 -13.39
C GLY A 150 4.21 -14.40 -13.27
N GLU A 151 4.32 -13.60 -14.33
CA GLU A 151 5.12 -12.39 -14.32
C GLU A 151 4.39 -11.23 -13.65
N PHE A 152 5.15 -10.48 -12.83
CA PHE A 152 4.66 -9.36 -12.04
C PHE A 152 4.89 -8.03 -12.76
N HIS A 153 3.82 -7.31 -13.05
CA HIS A 153 3.81 -5.98 -13.65
C HIS A 153 3.35 -4.95 -12.61
N TYR A 154 4.22 -3.99 -12.32
CA TYR A 154 3.95 -2.95 -11.32
C TYR A 154 3.64 -1.64 -12.00
N SER A 155 2.57 -0.98 -11.59
CA SER A 155 2.20 0.34 -12.12
C SER A 155 1.74 1.27 -10.99
N GLN A 156 2.31 2.47 -10.94
CA GLN A 156 1.86 3.50 -10.03
C GLN A 156 0.61 4.18 -10.59
N GLY A 157 -0.45 4.18 -9.82
CA GLY A 157 -1.67 4.90 -10.12
C GLY A 157 -1.74 6.24 -9.37
N LEU A 158 -2.54 7.15 -9.91
CA LEU A 158 -2.90 8.41 -9.26
C LEU A 158 -4.40 8.39 -8.98
N LEU A 159 -4.79 8.71 -7.75
CA LEU A 159 -6.19 8.96 -7.45
C LEU A 159 -6.65 10.18 -8.23
N LYS A 160 -7.69 10.03 -9.03
CA LYS A 160 -8.29 11.15 -9.76
C LYS A 160 -8.94 12.08 -8.75
N SER A 161 -8.54 13.36 -8.75
CA SER A 161 -9.16 14.35 -7.90
C SER A 161 -10.66 14.40 -8.19
N SER A 162 -11.48 14.27 -7.16
CA SER A 162 -12.89 14.60 -7.26
C SER A 162 -12.99 16.12 -7.44
N LEU A 163 -14.07 16.60 -8.06
CA LEU A 163 -14.36 18.05 -8.25
C LEU A 163 -14.29 18.87 -6.94
N ARG A 164 -14.21 18.23 -5.76
CA ARG A 164 -14.03 18.87 -4.45
C ARG A 164 -12.66 19.55 -4.28
N ASP A 165 -11.61 19.06 -4.95
CA ASP A 165 -10.28 19.68 -4.88
C ASP A 165 -10.21 21.00 -5.66
N PHE A 166 -11.13 21.23 -6.59
CA PHE A 166 -11.23 22.47 -7.34
C PHE A 166 -11.85 23.63 -6.53
N TYR A 167 -12.64 23.33 -5.51
CA TYR A 167 -13.37 24.34 -4.71
C TYR A 167 -12.74 24.61 -3.33
N GLY A 168 -11.70 23.87 -2.93
CA GLY A 168 -11.05 23.97 -1.61
C GLY A 168 -10.00 25.08 -1.45
N ASN A 169 -9.65 25.81 -2.52
CA ASN A 169 -8.60 26.83 -2.51
C ASN A 169 -9.12 28.29 -2.50
N PHE A 170 -10.35 28.50 -2.08
CA PHE A 170 -10.89 29.85 -1.92
C PHE A 170 -11.31 30.11 -0.45
N TYR A 171 -10.32 30.15 0.46
CA TYR A 171 -10.44 30.88 1.73
C TYR A 171 -9.03 31.13 2.30
#